data_1489784ae98a927326a46359f8270669
#
_entry.id   1489784ae98a927326a46359f8270669
#
_cell.length_a   1.000
_cell.length_b   1.000
_cell.length_c   1.000
_cell.angle_alpha   90.00
_cell.angle_beta   90.00
_cell.angle_gamma   90.00
#
_symmetry.space_group_name_H-M   'P 1'
#
loop_
_entity.id
_entity.type
_entity.pdbx_description
1 polymer ?
#
loop_
_entity_poly.entity_id
_entity_poly.type
_entity_poly.pdbx_seq_one_letter_code
_entity_poly.pdbx_strand_id
1 'polypeptide(L)'
;STLAIAMNRIGGKSNTGEGGEDPARFKPAKAGQMVSDIIGKGRIERDLKLKDGDSLRSAIKQVASGRFGVTGEYLVNADQIQIKMAQGAKPGEGGQLPGHKVSEYIGFLRHSVPGVGLISPPPHHDIYSIEDLAQLIHDLKNANAKASISVKLVSEVGVGTIAAGVTKAKADHLVIAGHDGGTGASPLSSIKYAGSPWELGLAETQQTLVLNRLRGRVRVQADGQMKTGRDVLIGALLGADEFGFATAPLVVEGCIMMRKCHLNTCPVGVATQDPELRRKFSGQPEHVVNYFFFVAEELRELMAQIGIRKFDDLIGRADLLDVKKGIEHWKARGLDYSSIFHVAENTSGETVHQSGTQDHGLEKALDNELIELAKPALDKGKAVKIELPVRNVNRTVGAMLSSRVAEKYGYAGLPDNTIQIKLSGTAGQSFGAFLAKGVTIDLVGEGNDYVGKGLSGGRIIVRPAPEFKGDTTSNIIVGNTVLYGAIEGECFFSGVAGERFAVRNSGATVVVEGVGDHGCEYMTGGTVVVLGMTGRNFAAGM
;
A
#
# COMPACT_ATOMS: atom_id res chain seq x y z
N SER A 1 -12.78 -7.53 -10.53
CA SER A 1 -12.93 -8.96 -10.19
C SER A 1 -12.19 -9.87 -11.14
N THR A 2 -12.32 -9.70 -12.46
CA THR A 2 -11.75 -10.56 -13.50
C THR A 2 -10.25 -10.79 -13.32
N LEU A 3 -9.45 -9.72 -13.21
CA LEU A 3 -8.00 -9.82 -12.98
C LEU A 3 -7.66 -10.55 -11.68
N ALA A 4 -8.39 -10.27 -10.58
CA ALA A 4 -8.13 -10.92 -9.30
C ALA A 4 -8.38 -12.43 -9.38
N ILE A 5 -9.50 -12.85 -9.98
CA ILE A 5 -9.83 -14.26 -10.19
C ILE A 5 -8.75 -14.93 -11.05
N ALA A 6 -8.37 -14.31 -12.17
CA ALA A 6 -7.37 -14.85 -13.07
C ALA A 6 -6.02 -15.05 -12.36
N MET A 7 -5.53 -14.02 -11.67
CA MET A 7 -4.24 -14.08 -10.98
C MET A 7 -4.25 -15.09 -9.83
N ASN A 8 -5.32 -15.15 -9.04
CA ASN A 8 -5.44 -16.14 -7.96
C ASN A 8 -5.44 -17.58 -8.49
N ARG A 9 -6.05 -17.84 -9.68
CA ARG A 9 -6.06 -19.16 -10.29
C ARG A 9 -4.68 -19.67 -10.70
N ILE A 10 -3.77 -18.76 -11.05
CA ILE A 10 -2.40 -19.11 -11.51
C ILE A 10 -1.32 -18.86 -10.45
N GLY A 11 -1.73 -18.55 -9.21
CA GLY A 11 -0.78 -18.25 -8.12
C GLY A 11 -0.05 -16.91 -8.25
N GLY A 12 -0.53 -16.03 -9.13
CA GLY A 12 -0.05 -14.66 -9.26
C GLY A 12 -0.78 -13.71 -8.30
N LYS A 13 -0.49 -12.41 -8.41
CA LYS A 13 -1.05 -11.39 -7.51
C LYS A 13 -1.69 -10.25 -8.31
N SER A 14 -2.88 -9.82 -7.91
CA SER A 14 -3.49 -8.58 -8.38
C SER A 14 -3.43 -7.50 -7.29
N ASN A 15 -3.40 -6.25 -7.71
CA ASN A 15 -3.27 -5.08 -6.82
C ASN A 15 -4.61 -4.33 -6.75
N THR A 16 -5.02 -3.91 -5.55
CA THR A 16 -6.24 -3.12 -5.34
C THR A 16 -6.17 -1.71 -5.96
N GLY A 17 -4.94 -1.18 -6.14
CA GLY A 17 -4.77 0.26 -6.28
C GLY A 17 -5.11 0.99 -4.96
N GLU A 18 -5.19 2.32 -5.01
CA GLU A 18 -5.36 3.18 -3.82
C GLU A 18 -6.83 3.40 -3.40
N GLY A 19 -7.72 2.48 -3.69
CA GLY A 19 -9.17 2.67 -3.52
C GLY A 19 -9.82 1.81 -2.44
N GLY A 20 -9.08 1.10 -1.61
CA GLY A 20 -9.66 0.09 -0.71
C GLY A 20 -10.14 -1.15 -1.47
N GLU A 21 -10.78 -2.06 -0.79
CA GLU A 21 -11.42 -3.23 -1.40
C GLU A 21 -12.66 -3.66 -0.59
N ASP A 22 -13.69 -4.10 -1.28
CA ASP A 22 -14.93 -4.57 -0.66
C ASP A 22 -14.67 -5.84 0.17
N PRO A 23 -14.95 -5.84 1.49
CA PRO A 23 -14.76 -7.01 2.36
C PRO A 23 -15.51 -8.26 1.90
N ALA A 24 -16.62 -8.11 1.18
CA ALA A 24 -17.35 -9.23 0.60
C ALA A 24 -16.48 -10.12 -0.31
N ARG A 25 -15.39 -9.56 -0.88
CA ARG A 25 -14.45 -10.25 -1.77
C ARG A 25 -13.43 -11.13 -1.04
N PHE A 26 -13.32 -11.02 0.29
CA PHE A 26 -12.24 -11.67 1.05
C PHE A 26 -12.46 -13.17 1.25
N LYS A 27 -13.71 -13.64 1.12
CA LYS A 27 -14.04 -15.06 1.24
C LYS A 27 -13.97 -15.77 -0.12
N PRO A 28 -13.42 -17.00 -0.17
CA PRO A 28 -13.46 -17.83 -1.38
C PRO A 28 -14.88 -18.12 -1.82
N ALA A 29 -15.12 -18.20 -3.11
CA ALA A 29 -16.40 -18.53 -3.70
C ALA A 29 -16.68 -20.04 -3.60
N LYS A 30 -17.97 -20.38 -3.58
CA LYS A 30 -18.48 -21.75 -3.76
C LYS A 30 -18.77 -22.02 -5.23
N ALA A 31 -18.69 -23.28 -5.65
CA ALA A 31 -19.00 -23.67 -7.00
C ALA A 31 -20.41 -23.21 -7.43
N GLY A 32 -20.48 -22.55 -8.58
CA GLY A 32 -21.73 -22.10 -9.17
C GLY A 32 -22.27 -20.76 -8.65
N GLN A 33 -21.64 -20.13 -7.64
CA GLN A 33 -21.97 -18.76 -7.26
C GLN A 33 -21.69 -17.81 -8.41
N MET A 34 -22.46 -16.74 -8.47
CA MET A 34 -22.20 -15.61 -9.37
C MET A 34 -21.41 -14.53 -8.64
N VAL A 35 -20.65 -13.74 -9.37
CA VAL A 35 -19.94 -12.59 -8.75
C VAL A 35 -20.92 -11.64 -8.07
N SER A 36 -22.13 -11.45 -8.65
CA SER A 36 -23.19 -10.62 -8.05
C SER A 36 -23.72 -11.15 -6.73
N ASP A 37 -23.62 -12.47 -6.48
CA ASP A 37 -24.02 -13.06 -5.19
C ASP A 37 -23.07 -12.65 -4.06
N ILE A 38 -21.83 -12.32 -4.40
CA ILE A 38 -20.79 -11.92 -3.45
C ILE A 38 -20.77 -10.41 -3.23
N ILE A 39 -20.67 -9.63 -4.31
CA ILE A 39 -20.51 -8.17 -4.22
C ILE A 39 -21.82 -7.39 -4.30
N GLY A 40 -22.93 -8.05 -4.48
CA GLY A 40 -24.27 -7.48 -4.56
C GLY A 40 -24.78 -7.27 -5.99
N LYS A 41 -26.07 -7.58 -6.18
CA LYS A 41 -26.78 -7.32 -7.43
C LYS A 41 -26.83 -5.80 -7.69
N GLY A 42 -26.62 -5.40 -8.94
CA GLY A 42 -26.56 -3.97 -9.35
C GLY A 42 -25.17 -3.33 -9.22
N ARG A 43 -24.20 -4.01 -8.65
CA ARG A 43 -22.79 -3.56 -8.63
C ARG A 43 -21.97 -4.09 -9.81
N ILE A 44 -22.55 -4.98 -10.58
CA ILE A 44 -21.92 -5.61 -11.75
C ILE A 44 -22.93 -5.67 -12.89
N GLU A 45 -22.54 -5.24 -14.07
CA GLU A 45 -23.42 -5.17 -15.25
C GLU A 45 -23.42 -6.49 -16.04
N ARG A 46 -22.34 -7.23 -16.02
CA ARG A 46 -22.19 -8.54 -16.62
C ARG A 46 -21.67 -9.53 -15.57
N ASP A 47 -22.50 -10.48 -15.23
CA ASP A 47 -22.19 -11.44 -14.19
C ASP A 47 -21.30 -12.58 -14.68
N LEU A 48 -20.56 -13.18 -13.76
CA LEU A 48 -19.60 -14.24 -13.99
C LEU A 48 -19.87 -15.40 -13.05
N LYS A 49 -19.98 -16.61 -13.60
CA LYS A 49 -20.11 -17.85 -12.83
C LYS A 49 -18.74 -18.28 -12.31
N LEU A 50 -18.67 -18.52 -11.01
CA LEU A 50 -17.45 -18.85 -10.30
C LEU A 50 -17.25 -20.36 -10.18
N LYS A 51 -15.99 -20.78 -10.14
CA LYS A 51 -15.57 -22.14 -9.80
C LYS A 51 -15.39 -22.27 -8.29
N ASP A 52 -15.37 -23.49 -7.79
CA ASP A 52 -15.07 -23.73 -6.38
C ASP A 52 -13.67 -23.25 -6.01
N GLY A 53 -13.56 -22.49 -4.91
CA GLY A 53 -12.30 -21.92 -4.47
C GLY A 53 -11.84 -20.65 -5.21
N ASP A 54 -12.59 -20.15 -6.21
CA ASP A 54 -12.25 -18.86 -6.85
C ASP A 54 -12.24 -17.75 -5.79
N SER A 55 -11.25 -16.88 -5.86
CA SER A 55 -11.13 -15.73 -4.97
C SER A 55 -11.18 -14.43 -5.77
N LEU A 56 -12.06 -13.52 -5.31
CA LEU A 56 -12.17 -12.16 -5.85
C LEU A 56 -11.20 -11.19 -5.18
N ARG A 57 -10.53 -11.64 -4.13
CA ARG A 57 -9.59 -10.86 -3.31
C ARG A 57 -8.35 -10.50 -4.12
N SER A 58 -7.95 -9.24 -4.11
CA SER A 58 -6.64 -8.83 -4.60
C SER A 58 -5.57 -9.15 -3.54
N ALA A 59 -4.54 -9.89 -3.93
CA ALA A 59 -3.48 -10.32 -3.02
C ALA A 59 -2.62 -9.15 -2.52
N ILE A 60 -2.45 -8.10 -3.36
CA ILE A 60 -1.70 -6.89 -3.00
C ILE A 60 -2.67 -5.80 -2.57
N LYS A 61 -2.51 -5.31 -1.33
CA LYS A 61 -3.23 -4.16 -0.78
C LYS A 61 -2.34 -2.92 -0.84
N GLN A 62 -2.75 -1.91 -1.62
CA GLN A 62 -1.96 -0.70 -1.75
C GLN A 62 -2.31 0.32 -0.66
N VAL A 63 -1.27 0.96 -0.12
CA VAL A 63 -1.33 2.06 0.84
C VAL A 63 -0.69 3.28 0.19
N ALA A 64 -1.51 4.23 -0.26
CA ALA A 64 -1.07 5.49 -0.84
C ALA A 64 -1.21 6.64 0.15
N SER A 65 -0.74 7.83 -0.21
CA SER A 65 -0.78 9.02 0.65
C SER A 65 -2.21 9.43 1.08
N GLY A 66 -3.20 9.15 0.23
CA GLY A 66 -4.62 9.41 0.55
C GLY A 66 -5.21 8.47 1.60
N ARG A 67 -4.58 7.33 1.89
CA ARG A 67 -5.02 6.31 2.87
C ARG A 67 -6.48 5.85 2.71
N PHE A 68 -7.03 5.92 1.49
CA PHE A 68 -8.43 5.57 1.23
C PHE A 68 -8.70 4.08 1.48
N GLY A 69 -9.66 3.80 2.38
CA GLY A 69 -10.10 2.45 2.67
C GLY A 69 -9.07 1.55 3.36
N VAL A 70 -8.02 2.11 3.95
CA VAL A 70 -6.97 1.37 4.66
C VAL A 70 -7.43 1.07 6.09
N THR A 71 -8.31 0.08 6.23
CA THR A 71 -8.79 -0.42 7.52
C THR A 71 -7.93 -1.58 8.04
N GLY A 72 -8.06 -1.91 9.32
CA GLY A 72 -7.44 -3.12 9.88
C GLY A 72 -7.85 -4.40 9.12
N GLU A 73 -9.14 -4.54 8.76
CA GLU A 73 -9.63 -5.68 7.97
C GLU A 73 -9.02 -5.73 6.56
N TYR A 74 -8.85 -4.58 5.91
CA TYR A 74 -8.17 -4.50 4.62
C TYR A 74 -6.73 -5.02 4.71
N LEU A 75 -6.00 -4.60 5.74
CA LEU A 75 -4.58 -4.96 5.92
C LEU A 75 -4.39 -6.45 6.24
N VAL A 76 -5.22 -7.05 7.09
CA VAL A 76 -5.07 -8.47 7.46
C VAL A 76 -5.42 -9.42 6.30
N ASN A 77 -6.14 -8.94 5.30
CA ASN A 77 -6.48 -9.70 4.09
C ASN A 77 -5.47 -9.54 2.95
N ALA A 78 -4.28 -9.01 3.21
CA ALA A 78 -3.20 -8.88 2.25
C ALA A 78 -2.23 -10.07 2.31
N ASP A 79 -1.75 -10.53 1.15
CA ASP A 79 -0.53 -11.35 1.05
C ASP A 79 0.69 -10.44 0.90
N GLN A 80 0.47 -9.25 0.35
CA GLN A 80 1.47 -8.19 0.23
C GLN A 80 0.81 -6.83 0.46
N ILE A 81 1.44 -5.99 1.29
CA ILE A 81 1.03 -4.59 1.49
C ILE A 81 2.04 -3.71 0.75
N GLN A 82 1.52 -2.87 -0.15
CA GLN A 82 2.37 -2.01 -0.99
C GLN A 82 2.24 -0.55 -0.62
N ILE A 83 3.31 0.04 -0.11
CA ILE A 83 3.42 1.49 0.09
C ILE A 83 3.71 2.13 -1.27
N LYS A 84 2.79 2.95 -1.77
CA LYS A 84 2.96 3.67 -3.03
C LYS A 84 3.55 5.05 -2.76
N MET A 85 4.86 5.21 -3.02
CA MET A 85 5.52 6.51 -2.88
C MET A 85 5.19 7.45 -4.03
N ALA A 86 5.20 6.92 -5.26
CA ALA A 86 4.88 7.67 -6.47
C ALA A 86 4.39 6.73 -7.58
N GLN A 87 4.09 7.29 -8.75
CA GLN A 87 3.64 6.56 -9.94
C GLN A 87 4.49 6.95 -11.14
N GLY A 88 5.05 5.96 -11.84
CA GLY A 88 6.01 6.18 -12.93
C GLY A 88 5.50 7.09 -14.06
N ALA A 89 4.22 6.97 -14.42
CA ALA A 89 3.64 7.80 -15.48
C ALA A 89 3.45 9.29 -15.10
N LYS A 90 3.55 9.64 -13.83
CA LYS A 90 3.39 11.02 -13.33
C LYS A 90 4.11 11.24 -12.01
N PRO A 91 5.43 11.11 -11.98
CA PRO A 91 6.20 11.35 -10.77
C PRO A 91 5.98 12.78 -10.27
N GLY A 92 5.83 12.94 -8.96
CA GLY A 92 5.66 14.24 -8.31
C GLY A 92 4.25 14.86 -8.36
N GLU A 93 3.30 14.32 -9.12
CA GLU A 93 1.94 14.90 -9.23
C GLU A 93 0.93 14.37 -8.19
N GLY A 94 1.19 13.20 -7.62
CA GLY A 94 0.23 12.52 -6.73
C GLY A 94 -0.98 11.93 -7.45
N GLY A 95 -1.98 11.50 -6.67
CA GLY A 95 -3.23 10.91 -7.13
C GLY A 95 -4.43 11.86 -7.01
N GLN A 96 -5.39 11.68 -7.91
CA GLN A 96 -6.64 12.44 -7.89
C GLN A 96 -7.77 11.58 -8.46
N LEU A 97 -8.95 11.64 -7.85
CA LEU A 97 -10.18 11.11 -8.41
C LEU A 97 -11.22 12.23 -8.46
N PRO A 98 -11.66 12.66 -9.66
CA PRO A 98 -12.69 13.70 -9.79
C PRO A 98 -14.02 13.28 -9.17
N GLY A 99 -14.77 14.22 -8.58
CA GLY A 99 -16.01 13.94 -7.86
C GLY A 99 -17.05 13.17 -8.67
N HIS A 100 -17.19 13.45 -9.97
CA HIS A 100 -18.12 12.73 -10.85
C HIS A 100 -17.79 11.22 -11.02
N LYS A 101 -16.61 10.77 -10.59
CA LYS A 101 -16.22 9.35 -10.54
C LYS A 101 -16.38 8.74 -9.15
N VAL A 102 -16.68 9.54 -8.14
CA VAL A 102 -16.91 9.08 -6.77
C VAL A 102 -18.39 8.73 -6.61
N SER A 103 -18.77 7.55 -7.09
CA SER A 103 -20.12 6.99 -6.88
C SER A 103 -20.32 6.62 -5.41
N GLU A 104 -21.56 6.31 -4.99
CA GLU A 104 -21.87 5.80 -3.65
C GLU A 104 -21.00 4.59 -3.28
N TYR A 105 -20.80 3.66 -4.21
CA TYR A 105 -19.96 2.49 -3.99
C TYR A 105 -18.48 2.85 -3.83
N ILE A 106 -17.97 3.76 -4.63
CA ILE A 106 -16.57 4.25 -4.48
C ILE A 106 -16.42 5.03 -3.17
N GLY A 107 -17.41 5.87 -2.81
CA GLY A 107 -17.44 6.55 -1.51
C GLY A 107 -17.40 5.56 -0.34
N PHE A 108 -18.21 4.52 -0.41
CA PHE A 108 -18.20 3.43 0.58
C PHE A 108 -16.82 2.76 0.70
N LEU A 109 -16.22 2.33 -0.42
CA LEU A 109 -14.91 1.67 -0.41
C LEU A 109 -13.77 2.54 0.13
N ARG A 110 -13.86 3.85 -0.12
CA ARG A 110 -12.82 4.82 0.27
C ARG A 110 -13.07 5.50 1.60
N HIS A 111 -14.18 5.15 2.27
CA HIS A 111 -14.65 5.86 3.47
C HIS A 111 -14.68 7.38 3.25
N SER A 112 -15.37 7.82 2.20
CA SER A 112 -15.44 9.23 1.78
C SER A 112 -16.81 9.58 1.25
N VAL A 113 -17.08 10.89 1.07
CA VAL A 113 -18.39 11.39 0.64
C VAL A 113 -18.54 11.21 -0.87
N PRO A 114 -19.65 10.58 -1.35
CA PRO A 114 -19.94 10.48 -2.77
C PRO A 114 -20.04 11.86 -3.43
N GLY A 115 -19.58 11.97 -4.68
CA GLY A 115 -19.62 13.22 -5.45
C GLY A 115 -18.51 14.23 -5.13
N VAL A 116 -17.78 14.04 -4.05
CA VAL A 116 -16.66 14.91 -3.67
C VAL A 116 -15.35 14.38 -4.25
N GLY A 117 -14.55 15.29 -4.86
CA GLY A 117 -13.24 14.92 -5.42
C GLY A 117 -12.27 14.46 -4.34
N LEU A 118 -11.51 13.42 -4.64
CA LEU A 118 -10.52 12.85 -3.72
C LEU A 118 -9.11 13.18 -4.20
N ILE A 119 -8.30 13.73 -3.31
CA ILE A 119 -6.90 14.08 -3.55
C ILE A 119 -6.02 13.15 -2.74
N SER A 120 -5.05 12.53 -3.42
CA SER A 120 -3.96 11.77 -2.82
C SER A 120 -2.67 12.56 -3.09
N PRO A 121 -2.23 13.43 -2.16
CA PRO A 121 -1.09 14.33 -2.40
C PRO A 121 0.20 13.53 -2.64
N PRO A 122 1.21 14.12 -3.35
CA PRO A 122 2.48 13.43 -3.61
C PRO A 122 3.14 12.89 -2.35
N PRO A 123 3.34 13.69 -1.27
CA PRO A 123 3.99 13.18 -0.07
C PRO A 123 3.00 12.41 0.82
N HIS A 124 3.47 11.35 1.44
CA HIS A 124 2.85 10.82 2.65
C HIS A 124 3.21 11.73 3.81
N HIS A 125 2.23 12.20 4.58
CA HIS A 125 2.48 13.14 5.67
C HIS A 125 3.18 12.52 6.90
N ASP A 126 3.37 11.22 6.90
CA ASP A 126 4.14 10.48 7.90
C ASP A 126 5.50 9.98 7.36
N ILE A 127 5.96 10.46 6.19
CA ILE A 127 7.24 10.07 5.58
C ILE A 127 7.99 11.31 5.11
N TYR A 128 9.02 11.69 5.83
CA TYR A 128 9.95 12.79 5.49
C TYR A 128 11.39 12.31 5.39
N SER A 129 11.67 11.08 5.84
CA SER A 129 12.98 10.46 5.82
C SER A 129 12.86 8.94 5.59
N ILE A 130 13.99 8.26 5.41
CA ILE A 130 14.05 6.78 5.36
C ILE A 130 13.63 6.17 6.70
N GLU A 131 13.91 6.83 7.82
CA GLU A 131 13.54 6.39 9.15
C GLU A 131 12.03 6.41 9.35
N ASP A 132 11.34 7.42 8.84
CA ASP A 132 9.87 7.48 8.86
C ASP A 132 9.24 6.38 7.99
N LEU A 133 9.84 6.12 6.82
CA LEU A 133 9.42 4.99 5.99
C LEU A 133 9.66 3.65 6.69
N ALA A 134 10.78 3.51 7.40
CA ALA A 134 11.06 2.31 8.21
C ALA A 134 10.00 2.14 9.31
N GLN A 135 9.53 3.24 9.92
CA GLN A 135 8.43 3.19 10.88
C GLN A 135 7.12 2.74 10.22
N LEU A 136 6.76 3.25 9.05
CA LEU A 136 5.55 2.79 8.35
C LEU A 136 5.65 1.32 7.92
N ILE A 137 6.81 0.87 7.45
CA ILE A 137 7.06 -0.56 7.16
C ILE A 137 6.84 -1.41 8.40
N HIS A 138 7.36 -0.98 9.55
CA HIS A 138 7.17 -1.64 10.83
C HIS A 138 5.68 -1.66 11.25
N ASP A 139 4.97 -0.54 11.11
CA ASP A 139 3.54 -0.43 11.44
C ASP A 139 2.71 -1.43 10.63
N LEU A 140 2.93 -1.49 9.31
CA LEU A 140 2.21 -2.39 8.42
C LEU A 140 2.55 -3.86 8.67
N LYS A 141 3.81 -4.14 9.05
CA LYS A 141 4.22 -5.49 9.43
C LYS A 141 3.59 -5.94 10.74
N ASN A 142 3.40 -5.02 11.71
CA ASN A 142 2.62 -5.30 12.93
C ASN A 142 1.14 -5.50 12.61
N ALA A 143 0.57 -4.73 11.68
CA ALA A 143 -0.82 -4.91 11.25
C ALA A 143 -1.04 -6.23 10.51
N ASN A 144 -0.04 -6.78 9.82
CA ASN A 144 -0.11 -8.10 9.18
C ASN A 144 1.29 -8.74 9.11
N ALA A 145 1.63 -9.53 10.10
CA ALA A 145 2.93 -10.20 10.20
C ALA A 145 3.22 -11.19 9.05
N LYS A 146 2.18 -11.71 8.39
CA LYS A 146 2.30 -12.69 7.30
C LYS A 146 2.56 -12.03 5.95
N ALA A 147 2.08 -10.79 5.76
CA ALA A 147 2.22 -10.08 4.49
C ALA A 147 3.67 -9.62 4.26
N SER A 148 4.14 -9.69 3.02
CA SER A 148 5.36 -9.00 2.61
C SER A 148 5.09 -7.49 2.48
N ILE A 149 6.03 -6.66 2.90
CA ILE A 149 5.92 -5.21 2.76
C ILE A 149 6.68 -4.76 1.51
N SER A 150 5.94 -4.20 0.57
CA SER A 150 6.43 -3.68 -0.71
C SER A 150 6.50 -2.17 -0.68
N VAL A 151 7.54 -1.60 -1.29
CA VAL A 151 7.63 -0.16 -1.54
C VAL A 151 7.71 0.09 -3.04
N LYS A 152 6.75 0.86 -3.57
CA LYS A 152 6.73 1.25 -4.98
C LYS A 152 7.44 2.57 -5.18
N LEU A 153 8.58 2.49 -5.88
CA LEU A 153 9.41 3.60 -6.32
C LEU A 153 9.21 3.85 -7.83
N VAL A 154 9.73 4.95 -8.31
CA VAL A 154 9.72 5.29 -9.74
C VAL A 154 11.14 5.30 -10.30
N SER A 155 11.26 4.97 -11.59
CA SER A 155 12.50 5.03 -12.33
C SER A 155 12.89 6.49 -12.57
N GLU A 156 13.69 7.02 -11.66
CA GLU A 156 14.30 8.35 -11.72
C GLU A 156 15.79 8.25 -11.37
N VAL A 157 16.58 9.23 -11.76
CA VAL A 157 17.99 9.29 -11.39
C VAL A 157 18.14 9.31 -9.87
N GLY A 158 18.97 8.43 -9.33
CA GLY A 158 19.18 8.29 -7.89
C GLY A 158 18.26 7.25 -7.22
N VAL A 159 17.36 6.58 -7.96
CA VAL A 159 16.47 5.57 -7.40
C VAL A 159 17.22 4.40 -6.76
N GLY A 160 18.40 4.06 -7.25
CA GLY A 160 19.25 3.03 -6.64
C GLY A 160 19.65 3.36 -5.20
N THR A 161 20.00 4.62 -4.92
CA THR A 161 20.30 5.08 -3.55
C THR A 161 19.07 5.02 -2.65
N ILE A 162 17.90 5.42 -3.17
CA ILE A 162 16.63 5.32 -2.45
C ILE A 162 16.31 3.84 -2.17
N ALA A 163 16.46 2.97 -3.17
CA ALA A 163 16.23 1.53 -3.03
C ALA A 163 17.14 0.88 -1.97
N ALA A 164 18.40 1.30 -1.88
CA ALA A 164 19.32 0.85 -0.84
C ALA A 164 18.83 1.29 0.56
N GLY A 165 18.39 2.54 0.71
CA GLY A 165 17.77 3.04 1.94
C GLY A 165 16.51 2.26 2.33
N VAL A 166 15.60 2.04 1.39
CA VAL A 166 14.36 1.29 1.59
C VAL A 166 14.62 -0.18 1.97
N THR A 167 15.64 -0.80 1.36
CA THR A 167 16.07 -2.16 1.73
C THR A 167 16.62 -2.21 3.16
N LYS A 168 17.41 -1.22 3.57
CA LYS A 168 17.89 -1.08 4.95
C LYS A 168 16.74 -0.82 5.93
N ALA A 169 15.69 -0.12 5.49
CA ALA A 169 14.45 0.10 6.23
C ALA A 169 13.57 -1.17 6.34
N LYS A 170 14.08 -2.31 5.86
CA LYS A 170 13.48 -3.64 5.95
C LYS A 170 12.25 -3.85 5.05
N ALA A 171 12.14 -3.20 3.92
CA ALA A 171 11.19 -3.60 2.89
C ALA A 171 11.52 -5.02 2.39
N ASP A 172 10.49 -5.87 2.24
CA ASP A 172 10.62 -7.22 1.70
C ASP A 172 10.68 -7.22 0.17
N HIS A 173 10.11 -6.18 -0.45
CA HIS A 173 9.89 -6.08 -1.88
C HIS A 173 9.96 -4.63 -2.38
N LEU A 174 10.57 -4.43 -3.54
CA LEU A 174 10.66 -3.13 -4.23
C LEU A 174 9.98 -3.22 -5.60
N VAL A 175 9.30 -2.14 -5.99
CA VAL A 175 8.84 -1.97 -7.38
C VAL A 175 9.56 -0.77 -7.98
N ILE A 176 10.18 -0.96 -9.13
CA ILE A 176 10.74 0.11 -9.95
C ILE A 176 9.80 0.34 -11.14
N ALA A 177 9.03 1.43 -11.06
CA ALA A 177 7.98 1.75 -12.02
C ALA A 177 8.49 2.67 -13.12
N GLY A 178 8.39 2.25 -14.38
CA GLY A 178 8.69 3.08 -15.54
C GLY A 178 7.56 4.05 -15.90
N HIS A 179 7.88 5.02 -16.77
CA HIS A 179 6.96 6.07 -17.21
C HIS A 179 5.83 5.56 -18.10
N ASP A 180 6.06 4.51 -18.88
CA ASP A 180 5.09 4.05 -19.88
C ASP A 180 4.01 3.20 -19.22
N GLY A 181 2.84 3.73 -19.18
CA GLY A 181 1.69 3.08 -18.54
C GLY A 181 0.45 3.93 -18.64
N GLY A 182 -0.69 3.32 -18.28
CA GLY A 182 -1.96 4.02 -18.21
C GLY A 182 -2.22 4.52 -16.79
N THR A 183 -2.87 5.66 -16.69
CA THR A 183 -3.49 6.10 -15.47
C THR A 183 -4.89 6.61 -15.74
N GLY A 184 -5.87 6.13 -14.97
CA GLY A 184 -7.29 6.45 -15.18
C GLY A 184 -7.69 7.88 -14.83
N ALA A 185 -6.75 8.72 -14.36
CA ALA A 185 -7.06 10.08 -13.92
C ALA A 185 -6.05 11.14 -14.39
N SER A 186 -4.99 10.77 -15.08
CA SER A 186 -3.94 11.72 -15.48
C SER A 186 -4.21 12.37 -16.82
N PRO A 187 -3.84 13.65 -16.99
CA PRO A 187 -3.89 14.33 -18.28
C PRO A 187 -2.91 13.67 -19.26
N LEU A 188 -3.20 13.85 -20.56
CA LEU A 188 -2.39 13.25 -21.62
C LEU A 188 -0.96 13.80 -21.65
N SER A 189 -0.76 15.05 -21.24
CA SER A 189 0.56 15.68 -21.14
C SER A 189 1.48 14.92 -20.18
N SER A 190 1.00 14.59 -18.98
CA SER A 190 1.78 13.82 -18.00
C SER A 190 2.13 12.43 -18.54
N ILE A 191 1.15 11.72 -19.10
CA ILE A 191 1.35 10.36 -19.64
C ILE A 191 2.39 10.33 -20.77
N LYS A 192 2.49 11.42 -21.56
CA LYS A 192 3.40 11.49 -22.71
C LYS A 192 4.79 11.97 -22.38
N TYR A 193 4.94 12.84 -21.36
CA TYR A 193 6.16 13.64 -21.21
C TYR A 193 6.80 13.56 -19.83
N ALA A 194 6.16 12.93 -18.85
CA ALA A 194 6.75 12.75 -17.53
C ALA A 194 7.34 11.36 -17.35
N GLY A 195 8.32 11.23 -16.44
CA GLY A 195 8.93 9.99 -16.02
C GLY A 195 10.04 9.45 -16.94
N SER A 196 10.67 8.37 -16.51
CA SER A 196 11.80 7.71 -17.16
C SER A 196 11.51 6.23 -17.47
N PRO A 197 12.20 5.62 -18.46
CA PRO A 197 12.09 4.19 -18.74
C PRO A 197 12.48 3.34 -17.52
N TRP A 198 11.79 2.22 -17.32
CA TRP A 198 12.07 1.32 -16.19
C TRP A 198 13.48 0.70 -16.27
N GLU A 199 14.03 0.52 -17.46
CA GLU A 199 15.33 -0.07 -17.70
C GLU A 199 16.45 0.70 -17.01
N LEU A 200 16.36 2.04 -17.00
CA LEU A 200 17.34 2.92 -16.33
C LEU A 200 17.32 2.72 -14.83
N GLY A 201 16.14 2.86 -14.22
CA GLY A 201 15.99 2.74 -12.77
C GLY A 201 16.24 1.33 -12.25
N LEU A 202 15.88 0.30 -13.03
CA LEU A 202 16.14 -1.08 -12.66
C LEU A 202 17.63 -1.40 -12.67
N ALA A 203 18.36 -1.02 -13.73
CA ALA A 203 19.81 -1.22 -13.82
C ALA A 203 20.55 -0.51 -12.69
N GLU A 204 20.23 0.76 -12.42
CA GLU A 204 20.78 1.52 -11.30
C GLU A 204 20.50 0.84 -9.96
N THR A 205 19.26 0.37 -9.75
CA THR A 205 18.86 -0.32 -8.52
C THR A 205 19.62 -1.62 -8.32
N GLN A 206 19.69 -2.47 -9.35
CA GLN A 206 20.43 -3.74 -9.30
C GLN A 206 21.89 -3.52 -8.94
N GLN A 207 22.56 -2.61 -9.66
CA GLN A 207 23.97 -2.30 -9.43
C GLN A 207 24.20 -1.77 -8.02
N THR A 208 23.38 -0.81 -7.57
CA THR A 208 23.51 -0.21 -6.24
C THR A 208 23.30 -1.23 -5.12
N LEU A 209 22.29 -2.09 -5.24
CA LEU A 209 22.00 -3.13 -4.25
C LEU A 209 23.11 -4.18 -4.19
N VAL A 210 23.70 -4.58 -5.33
CA VAL A 210 24.82 -5.52 -5.38
C VAL A 210 26.06 -4.91 -4.72
N LEU A 211 26.45 -3.69 -5.11
CA LEU A 211 27.60 -2.99 -4.53
C LEU A 211 27.48 -2.78 -3.00
N ASN A 212 26.26 -2.61 -2.51
CA ASN A 212 26.00 -2.42 -1.07
C ASN A 212 25.71 -3.73 -0.31
N ARG A 213 25.79 -4.91 -0.94
CA ARG A 213 25.49 -6.22 -0.34
C ARG A 213 24.06 -6.31 0.23
N LEU A 214 23.12 -5.71 -0.48
CA LEU A 214 21.71 -5.64 -0.09
C LEU A 214 20.81 -6.49 -1.00
N ARG A 215 21.33 -6.89 -2.19
CA ARG A 215 20.49 -7.47 -3.25
C ARG A 215 19.78 -8.76 -2.84
N GLY A 216 20.45 -9.62 -2.10
CA GLY A 216 19.86 -10.88 -1.62
C GLY A 216 18.72 -10.71 -0.61
N ARG A 217 18.57 -9.51 0.00
CA ARG A 217 17.62 -9.26 1.09
C ARG A 217 16.22 -8.86 0.61
N VAL A 218 16.08 -8.43 -0.64
CA VAL A 218 14.86 -7.82 -1.17
C VAL A 218 14.53 -8.35 -2.54
N ARG A 219 13.24 -8.55 -2.82
CA ARG A 219 12.72 -8.89 -4.14
C ARG A 219 12.49 -7.62 -4.95
N VAL A 220 12.96 -7.59 -6.18
CA VAL A 220 12.85 -6.43 -7.07
C VAL A 220 11.89 -6.75 -8.22
N GLN A 221 10.86 -5.91 -8.37
CA GLN A 221 9.89 -5.97 -9.46
C GLN A 221 10.10 -4.79 -10.41
N ALA A 222 10.03 -5.03 -11.70
CA ALA A 222 9.90 -3.99 -12.71
C ALA A 222 8.47 -3.89 -13.24
N ASP A 223 7.97 -2.68 -13.45
CA ASP A 223 6.73 -2.41 -14.19
C ASP A 223 6.89 -1.21 -15.15
N GLY A 224 5.99 -1.12 -16.13
CA GLY A 224 6.02 -0.05 -17.15
C GLY A 224 5.91 -0.62 -18.55
N GLN A 225 4.71 -1.04 -19.00
CA GLN A 225 4.45 -1.62 -20.32
C GLN A 225 5.08 -3.00 -20.57
N MET A 226 5.25 -3.82 -19.55
CA MET A 226 5.53 -5.25 -19.74
C MET A 226 4.42 -5.89 -20.55
N LYS A 227 4.74 -6.59 -21.66
CA LYS A 227 3.77 -7.18 -22.60
C LYS A 227 4.11 -8.59 -23.05
N THR A 228 5.38 -8.93 -23.17
CA THR A 228 5.87 -10.15 -23.82
C THR A 228 6.88 -10.89 -22.94
N GLY A 229 7.15 -12.14 -23.28
CA GLY A 229 8.24 -12.90 -22.65
C GLY A 229 9.61 -12.26 -22.88
N ARG A 230 9.77 -11.53 -24.00
CA ARG A 230 11.00 -10.76 -24.26
C ARG A 230 11.19 -9.62 -23.26
N ASP A 231 10.11 -8.89 -22.90
CA ASP A 231 10.20 -7.81 -21.89
C ASP A 231 10.61 -8.39 -20.53
N VAL A 232 10.04 -9.55 -20.19
CA VAL A 232 10.39 -10.29 -18.96
C VAL A 232 11.85 -10.71 -18.98
N LEU A 233 12.35 -11.26 -20.11
CA LEU A 233 13.75 -11.67 -20.25
C LEU A 233 14.69 -10.47 -20.03
N ILE A 234 14.44 -9.34 -20.71
CA ILE A 234 15.27 -8.13 -20.58
C ILE A 234 15.24 -7.61 -19.13
N GLY A 235 14.06 -7.59 -18.52
CA GLY A 235 13.93 -7.16 -17.12
C GLY A 235 14.68 -8.08 -16.14
N ALA A 236 14.65 -9.40 -16.34
CA ALA A 236 15.44 -10.33 -15.54
C ALA A 236 16.95 -10.11 -15.73
N LEU A 237 17.40 -9.96 -16.97
CA LEU A 237 18.82 -9.69 -17.27
C LEU A 237 19.30 -8.38 -16.64
N LEU A 238 18.42 -7.36 -16.51
CA LEU A 238 18.71 -6.10 -15.81
C LEU A 238 18.52 -6.16 -14.30
N GLY A 239 18.03 -7.27 -13.75
CA GLY A 239 18.02 -7.52 -12.31
C GLY A 239 16.65 -7.64 -11.65
N ALA A 240 15.53 -7.82 -12.37
CA ALA A 240 14.23 -8.02 -11.75
C ALA A 240 13.97 -9.49 -11.41
N ASP A 241 13.39 -9.75 -10.20
CA ASP A 241 12.87 -11.05 -9.78
C ASP A 241 11.40 -11.24 -10.19
N GLU A 242 10.63 -10.14 -10.26
CA GLU A 242 9.18 -10.13 -10.55
C GLU A 242 8.80 -9.04 -11.57
N PHE A 243 7.62 -9.18 -12.17
CA PHE A 243 7.17 -8.30 -13.26
C PHE A 243 5.73 -7.87 -13.04
N GLY A 244 5.48 -6.56 -13.19
CA GLY A 244 4.16 -5.97 -13.10
C GLY A 244 3.57 -5.68 -14.47
N PHE A 245 2.36 -6.19 -14.73
CA PHE A 245 1.62 -5.98 -15.97
C PHE A 245 0.36 -5.17 -15.69
N ALA A 246 0.12 -4.13 -16.48
CA ALA A 246 -1.08 -3.31 -16.35
C ALA A 246 -1.84 -3.20 -17.67
N THR A 247 -1.25 -2.58 -18.69
CA THR A 247 -1.92 -2.33 -19.97
C THR A 247 -2.20 -3.63 -20.73
N ALA A 248 -1.26 -4.56 -20.78
CA ALA A 248 -1.42 -5.80 -21.54
C ALA A 248 -2.61 -6.66 -21.06
N PRO A 249 -2.80 -6.97 -19.77
CA PRO A 249 -4.01 -7.64 -19.29
C PRO A 249 -5.29 -6.89 -19.61
N LEU A 250 -5.29 -5.54 -19.58
CA LEU A 250 -6.47 -4.76 -19.96
C LEU A 250 -6.78 -4.89 -21.46
N VAL A 251 -5.76 -4.93 -22.33
CA VAL A 251 -5.94 -5.17 -23.77
C VAL A 251 -6.52 -6.57 -23.99
N VAL A 252 -6.05 -7.56 -23.29
CA VAL A 252 -6.59 -8.94 -23.32
C VAL A 252 -8.05 -8.99 -22.88
N GLU A 253 -8.46 -8.11 -21.96
CA GLU A 253 -9.86 -7.94 -21.53
C GLU A 253 -10.69 -7.04 -22.45
N GLY A 254 -10.14 -6.55 -23.57
CA GLY A 254 -10.85 -5.78 -24.60
C GLY A 254 -10.56 -4.27 -24.61
N CYS A 255 -9.54 -3.78 -23.88
CA CYS A 255 -9.12 -2.39 -23.95
C CYS A 255 -8.54 -2.06 -25.34
N ILE A 256 -9.07 -1.02 -26.00
CA ILE A 256 -8.62 -0.54 -27.31
C ILE A 256 -7.57 0.58 -27.23
N MET A 257 -7.01 0.84 -26.07
CA MET A 257 -5.98 1.85 -25.81
C MET A 257 -6.34 3.28 -26.27
N MET A 258 -7.61 3.65 -26.20
CA MET A 258 -8.11 4.97 -26.62
C MET A 258 -7.58 6.13 -25.78
N ARG A 259 -7.05 5.86 -24.56
CA ARG A 259 -6.46 6.85 -23.63
C ARG A 259 -7.42 7.98 -23.20
N LYS A 260 -8.73 7.71 -23.15
CA LYS A 260 -9.78 8.60 -22.64
C LYS A 260 -10.34 8.17 -21.28
N CYS A 261 -9.59 7.36 -20.53
CA CYS A 261 -10.00 6.81 -19.24
C CYS A 261 -10.36 7.89 -18.20
N HIS A 262 -9.67 9.03 -18.23
CA HIS A 262 -9.91 10.15 -17.33
C HIS A 262 -11.28 10.83 -17.55
N LEU A 263 -11.89 10.69 -18.74
CA LEU A 263 -13.17 11.29 -19.07
C LEU A 263 -14.40 10.44 -18.70
N ASN A 264 -14.21 9.24 -18.14
CA ASN A 264 -15.29 8.29 -17.83
C ASN A 264 -16.08 7.78 -19.08
N THR A 265 -15.53 7.91 -20.27
CA THR A 265 -16.18 7.62 -21.57
C THR A 265 -15.60 6.40 -22.27
N CYS A 266 -15.08 5.43 -21.53
CA CYS A 266 -14.48 4.22 -22.11
C CYS A 266 -15.52 3.43 -22.92
N PRO A 267 -15.41 3.34 -24.27
CA PRO A 267 -16.46 2.76 -25.10
C PRO A 267 -16.58 1.24 -24.99
N VAL A 268 -15.59 0.59 -24.40
CA VAL A 268 -15.53 -0.88 -24.20
C VAL A 268 -15.74 -1.30 -22.74
N GLY A 269 -16.11 -0.37 -21.86
CA GLY A 269 -16.49 -0.68 -20.48
C GLY A 269 -15.36 -1.02 -19.51
N VAL A 270 -14.10 -0.99 -19.92
CA VAL A 270 -12.95 -1.39 -19.06
C VAL A 270 -12.67 -0.37 -17.97
N ALA A 271 -12.71 0.93 -18.29
CA ALA A 271 -12.30 2.01 -17.38
C ALA A 271 -13.35 3.12 -17.31
N THR A 272 -14.57 2.78 -16.91
CA THR A 272 -15.69 3.71 -16.77
C THR A 272 -16.56 3.32 -15.58
N GLN A 273 -17.30 4.30 -15.02
CA GLN A 273 -18.36 4.09 -14.03
C GLN A 273 -19.75 4.23 -14.65
N ASP A 274 -19.85 4.61 -15.94
CA ASP A 274 -21.11 4.69 -16.65
C ASP A 274 -21.74 3.29 -16.82
N PRO A 275 -22.97 3.03 -16.33
CA PRO A 275 -23.58 1.70 -16.38
C PRO A 275 -23.79 1.16 -17.81
N GLU A 276 -24.16 2.02 -18.76
CA GLU A 276 -24.38 1.60 -20.15
C GLU A 276 -23.06 1.19 -20.82
N LEU A 277 -22.00 1.93 -20.57
CA LEU A 277 -20.68 1.57 -21.09
C LEU A 277 -20.12 0.33 -20.41
N ARG A 278 -20.32 0.15 -19.09
CA ARG A 278 -19.89 -1.04 -18.35
C ARG A 278 -20.49 -2.34 -18.86
N ARG A 279 -21.73 -2.31 -19.38
CA ARG A 279 -22.37 -3.48 -20.00
C ARG A 279 -21.61 -4.02 -21.21
N LYS A 280 -20.78 -3.20 -21.85
CA LYS A 280 -19.97 -3.59 -23.01
C LYS A 280 -18.70 -4.37 -22.64
N PHE A 281 -18.35 -4.40 -21.35
CA PHE A 281 -17.17 -5.14 -20.90
C PHE A 281 -17.31 -6.65 -21.20
N SER A 282 -16.34 -7.22 -21.92
CA SER A 282 -16.36 -8.61 -22.39
C SER A 282 -15.23 -9.48 -21.84
N GLY A 283 -14.37 -8.93 -20.98
CA GLY A 283 -13.23 -9.63 -20.41
C GLY A 283 -13.62 -10.87 -19.62
N GLN A 284 -12.80 -11.92 -19.68
CA GLN A 284 -12.95 -13.18 -18.96
C GLN A 284 -11.66 -13.52 -18.23
N PRO A 285 -11.69 -14.14 -17.04
CA PRO A 285 -10.48 -14.58 -16.35
C PRO A 285 -9.61 -15.52 -17.19
N GLU A 286 -10.24 -16.37 -17.98
CA GLU A 286 -9.56 -17.33 -18.84
C GLU A 286 -8.67 -16.67 -19.90
N HIS A 287 -9.09 -15.52 -20.42
CA HIS A 287 -8.28 -14.78 -21.40
C HIS A 287 -6.97 -14.32 -20.76
N VAL A 288 -7.02 -13.81 -19.54
CA VAL A 288 -5.85 -13.34 -18.79
C VAL A 288 -4.94 -14.51 -18.39
N VAL A 289 -5.53 -15.63 -17.94
CA VAL A 289 -4.78 -16.86 -17.64
C VAL A 289 -4.01 -17.33 -18.87
N ASN A 290 -4.68 -17.50 -20.01
CA ASN A 290 -4.05 -17.93 -21.26
C ASN A 290 -2.93 -16.98 -21.69
N TYR A 291 -3.15 -15.69 -21.60
CA TYR A 291 -2.15 -14.68 -21.93
C TYR A 291 -0.86 -14.88 -21.10
N PHE A 292 -0.96 -15.06 -19.79
CA PHE A 292 0.23 -15.27 -18.97
C PHE A 292 0.93 -16.61 -19.24
N PHE A 293 0.20 -17.67 -19.61
CA PHE A 293 0.82 -18.90 -20.09
C PHE A 293 1.60 -18.66 -21.38
N PHE A 294 1.07 -17.88 -22.33
CA PHE A 294 1.81 -17.55 -23.57
C PHE A 294 3.06 -16.70 -23.28
N VAL A 295 2.99 -15.73 -22.36
CA VAL A 295 4.17 -14.96 -21.93
C VAL A 295 5.24 -15.87 -21.33
N ALA A 296 4.83 -16.81 -20.49
CA ALA A 296 5.75 -17.77 -19.86
C ALA A 296 6.37 -18.73 -20.89
N GLU A 297 5.61 -19.18 -21.88
CA GLU A 297 6.12 -20.07 -22.93
C GLU A 297 7.11 -19.33 -23.85
N GLU A 298 6.80 -18.10 -24.28
CA GLU A 298 7.73 -17.27 -25.04
C GLU A 298 9.04 -17.06 -24.27
N LEU A 299 8.94 -16.75 -22.97
CA LEU A 299 10.12 -16.62 -22.12
C LEU A 299 10.94 -17.92 -22.08
N ARG A 300 10.27 -19.06 -21.93
CA ARG A 300 10.92 -20.39 -21.90
C ARG A 300 11.67 -20.69 -23.19
N GLU A 301 11.08 -20.36 -24.34
CA GLU A 301 11.72 -20.48 -25.65
C GLU A 301 12.95 -19.61 -25.80
N LEU A 302 12.86 -18.34 -25.37
CA LEU A 302 13.97 -17.38 -25.39
C LEU A 302 15.12 -17.85 -24.46
N MET A 303 14.79 -18.31 -23.26
CA MET A 303 15.77 -18.89 -22.33
C MET A 303 16.50 -20.11 -22.94
N ALA A 304 15.78 -20.98 -23.65
CA ALA A 304 16.37 -22.13 -24.34
C ALA A 304 17.34 -21.68 -25.43
N GLN A 305 17.03 -20.64 -26.20
CA GLN A 305 17.91 -20.09 -27.24
C GLN A 305 19.24 -19.57 -26.69
N ILE A 306 19.23 -18.97 -25.46
CA ILE A 306 20.47 -18.49 -24.81
C ILE A 306 21.10 -19.54 -23.89
N GLY A 307 20.54 -20.75 -23.80
CA GLY A 307 21.10 -21.89 -23.06
C GLY A 307 20.92 -21.80 -21.52
N ILE A 308 20.00 -20.97 -21.02
CA ILE A 308 19.74 -20.82 -19.57
C ILE A 308 18.48 -21.62 -19.18
N ARG A 309 18.59 -22.50 -18.19
CA ARG A 309 17.49 -23.40 -17.78
C ARG A 309 16.69 -22.90 -16.58
N LYS A 310 17.32 -22.19 -15.65
CA LYS A 310 16.67 -21.67 -14.43
C LYS A 310 16.49 -20.18 -14.57
N PHE A 311 15.32 -19.68 -14.15
CA PHE A 311 15.01 -18.25 -14.21
C PHE A 311 15.97 -17.42 -13.35
N ASP A 312 16.31 -17.88 -12.14
CA ASP A 312 17.22 -17.17 -11.24
C ASP A 312 18.62 -16.98 -11.82
N ASP A 313 19.05 -17.87 -12.74
CA ASP A 313 20.35 -17.77 -13.43
C ASP A 313 20.37 -16.64 -14.51
N LEU A 314 19.20 -16.06 -14.84
CA LEU A 314 19.09 -14.88 -15.71
C LEU A 314 19.36 -13.56 -14.96
N ILE A 315 19.02 -13.52 -13.67
CA ILE A 315 18.90 -12.25 -12.94
C ILE A 315 20.26 -11.56 -12.84
N GLY A 316 20.31 -10.32 -13.35
CA GLY A 316 21.51 -9.49 -13.33
C GLY A 316 22.56 -9.84 -14.40
N ARG A 317 22.23 -10.74 -15.37
CA ARG A 317 23.13 -11.09 -16.47
C ARG A 317 23.05 -10.11 -17.65
N ALA A 318 23.21 -8.82 -17.35
CA ALA A 318 23.21 -7.75 -18.36
C ALA A 318 24.29 -7.92 -19.43
N ASP A 319 25.34 -8.70 -19.13
CA ASP A 319 26.39 -9.10 -20.06
C ASP A 319 25.87 -9.88 -21.30
N LEU A 320 24.67 -10.45 -21.23
CA LEU A 320 24.04 -11.17 -22.35
C LEU A 320 23.25 -10.26 -23.31
N LEU A 321 23.15 -8.96 -23.00
CA LEU A 321 22.45 -7.99 -23.84
C LEU A 321 23.38 -7.42 -24.91
N ASP A 322 22.91 -7.38 -26.17
CA ASP A 322 23.62 -6.81 -27.31
C ASP A 322 22.82 -5.68 -27.96
N VAL A 323 23.46 -4.55 -28.14
CA VAL A 323 22.85 -3.31 -28.68
C VAL A 323 23.13 -3.08 -30.16
N LYS A 324 23.94 -3.91 -30.84
CA LYS A 324 24.45 -3.63 -32.21
C LYS A 324 23.35 -3.21 -33.17
N LYS A 325 22.24 -3.91 -33.21
CA LYS A 325 21.10 -3.59 -34.10
C LYS A 325 20.34 -2.34 -33.67
N GLY A 326 20.30 -2.02 -32.38
CA GLY A 326 19.65 -0.82 -31.86
C GLY A 326 20.41 0.46 -32.22
N ILE A 327 21.73 0.42 -32.18
CA ILE A 327 22.60 1.57 -32.47
C ILE A 327 22.53 1.98 -33.96
N GLU A 328 22.19 1.08 -34.86
CA GLU A 328 22.04 1.37 -36.30
C GLU A 328 20.85 2.31 -36.59
N HIS A 329 19.86 2.38 -35.70
CA HIS A 329 18.74 3.28 -35.87
C HIS A 329 19.17 4.75 -35.69
N TRP A 330 18.76 5.62 -36.61
CA TRP A 330 19.22 7.02 -36.66
C TRP A 330 18.99 7.82 -35.36
N LYS A 331 17.91 7.53 -34.60
CA LYS A 331 17.65 8.14 -33.28
C LYS A 331 18.53 7.61 -32.17
N ALA A 332 19.12 6.44 -32.33
CA ALA A 332 19.97 5.81 -31.34
C ALA A 332 21.46 6.13 -31.54
N ARG A 333 21.81 6.79 -32.65
CA ARG A 333 23.19 7.23 -32.90
C ARG A 333 23.67 8.19 -31.80
N GLY A 334 24.75 7.83 -31.15
CA GLY A 334 25.35 8.63 -30.06
C GLY A 334 24.78 8.31 -28.68
N LEU A 335 23.84 7.35 -28.53
CA LEU A 335 23.46 6.84 -27.22
C LEU A 335 24.49 5.82 -26.73
N ASP A 336 24.93 5.98 -25.49
CA ASP A 336 25.79 5.03 -24.80
C ASP A 336 24.97 4.23 -23.78
N TYR A 337 24.90 2.91 -23.99
CA TYR A 337 24.18 1.98 -23.11
C TYR A 337 25.09 1.26 -22.11
N SER A 338 26.40 1.56 -22.11
CA SER A 338 27.39 0.85 -21.29
C SER A 338 27.04 0.85 -19.80
N SER A 339 26.52 1.97 -19.28
CA SER A 339 26.09 2.09 -17.88
C SER A 339 24.90 1.19 -17.53
N ILE A 340 23.98 0.96 -18.48
CA ILE A 340 22.82 0.08 -18.26
C ILE A 340 23.25 -1.39 -18.24
N PHE A 341 24.22 -1.74 -19.08
CA PHE A 341 24.71 -3.12 -19.22
C PHE A 341 25.87 -3.46 -18.29
N HIS A 342 26.28 -2.50 -17.48
CA HIS A 342 27.32 -2.75 -16.49
C HIS A 342 26.88 -3.77 -15.46
N VAL A 343 27.62 -4.86 -15.34
CA VAL A 343 27.45 -5.86 -14.27
C VAL A 343 28.30 -5.42 -13.09
N ALA A 344 27.65 -5.05 -11.99
CA ALA A 344 28.34 -4.62 -10.79
C ALA A 344 29.20 -5.75 -10.21
N GLU A 345 30.42 -5.43 -9.77
CA GLU A 345 31.31 -6.40 -9.15
C GLU A 345 30.73 -6.92 -7.84
N ASN A 346 30.48 -8.22 -7.79
CA ASN A 346 29.96 -8.91 -6.60
C ASN A 346 31.13 -9.40 -5.72
N THR A 347 31.73 -8.49 -4.96
CA THR A 347 32.88 -8.78 -4.09
C THR A 347 32.54 -9.64 -2.88
N SER A 348 31.26 -9.76 -2.53
CA SER A 348 30.80 -10.52 -1.34
C SER A 348 30.54 -12.00 -1.63
N GLY A 349 30.36 -12.39 -2.90
CA GLY A 349 29.90 -13.72 -3.27
C GLY A 349 28.44 -14.00 -2.88
N GLU A 350 27.68 -12.97 -2.43
CA GLU A 350 26.25 -13.07 -2.17
C GLU A 350 25.45 -13.22 -3.47
N THR A 351 24.20 -13.63 -3.36
CA THR A 351 23.33 -13.76 -4.53
C THR A 351 22.99 -12.40 -5.15
N VAL A 352 22.87 -12.36 -6.47
CA VAL A 352 22.47 -11.17 -7.23
C VAL A 352 20.96 -11.11 -7.49
N HIS A 353 20.20 -11.94 -6.80
CA HIS A 353 18.73 -12.01 -6.75
C HIS A 353 18.28 -12.24 -5.30
N GLN A 354 16.97 -12.14 -5.04
CA GLN A 354 16.45 -12.35 -3.68
C GLN A 354 16.66 -13.81 -3.23
N SER A 355 17.28 -13.99 -2.08
CA SER A 355 17.57 -15.31 -1.49
C SER A 355 17.31 -15.38 0.02
N GLY A 356 17.25 -14.22 0.68
CA GLY A 356 17.00 -14.09 2.11
C GLY A 356 15.66 -13.45 2.42
N THR A 357 15.37 -13.29 3.71
CA THR A 357 14.19 -12.60 4.25
C THR A 357 14.62 -11.50 5.20
N GLN A 358 13.75 -10.50 5.38
CA GLN A 358 13.96 -9.43 6.36
C GLN A 358 13.46 -9.86 7.74
N ASP A 359 14.28 -9.61 8.76
CA ASP A 359 13.87 -9.75 10.15
C ASP A 359 13.26 -8.43 10.65
N HIS A 360 11.97 -8.44 10.95
CA HIS A 360 11.23 -7.26 11.41
C HIS A 360 11.24 -7.09 12.94
N GLY A 361 11.76 -8.04 13.71
CA GLY A 361 11.89 -7.97 15.17
C GLY A 361 10.56 -7.97 15.91
N LEU A 362 9.52 -8.57 15.35
CA LEU A 362 8.16 -8.58 15.93
C LEU A 362 8.07 -9.36 17.24
N GLU A 363 9.00 -10.26 17.51
CA GLU A 363 9.08 -11.02 18.76
C GLU A 363 9.30 -10.13 20.00
N LYS A 364 9.79 -8.90 19.80
CA LYS A 364 10.03 -7.91 20.86
C LYS A 364 8.86 -6.96 21.11
N ALA A 365 7.79 -7.07 20.30
CA ALA A 365 6.63 -6.18 20.42
C ALA A 365 5.88 -6.44 21.74
N LEU A 366 5.46 -5.36 22.41
CA LEU A 366 4.63 -5.44 23.62
C LEU A 366 3.30 -6.14 23.34
N ASP A 367 2.82 -6.06 22.12
CA ASP A 367 1.58 -6.69 21.68
C ASP A 367 1.56 -8.20 21.85
N ASN A 368 2.72 -8.89 21.88
CA ASN A 368 2.76 -10.32 22.18
C ASN A 368 2.19 -10.60 23.57
N GLU A 369 2.53 -9.78 24.57
CA GLU A 369 1.98 -9.87 25.92
C GLU A 369 0.49 -9.45 25.95
N LEU A 370 0.14 -8.35 25.26
CA LEU A 370 -1.25 -7.89 25.17
C LEU A 370 -2.17 -8.96 24.55
N ILE A 371 -1.73 -9.66 23.51
CA ILE A 371 -2.49 -10.72 22.84
C ILE A 371 -2.73 -11.89 23.80
N GLU A 372 -1.70 -12.31 24.55
CA GLU A 372 -1.85 -13.39 25.55
C GLU A 372 -2.86 -13.03 26.65
N LEU A 373 -2.77 -11.82 27.20
CA LEU A 373 -3.68 -11.33 28.23
C LEU A 373 -5.12 -11.11 27.67
N ALA A 374 -5.24 -10.78 26.39
CA ALA A 374 -6.54 -10.57 25.73
C ALA A 374 -7.19 -11.85 25.21
N LYS A 375 -6.58 -13.03 25.32
CA LYS A 375 -7.16 -14.32 24.84
C LYS A 375 -8.61 -14.55 25.22
N PRO A 376 -9.08 -14.28 26.46
CA PRO A 376 -10.50 -14.48 26.79
C PRO A 376 -11.44 -13.59 25.95
N ALA A 377 -11.00 -12.39 25.58
CA ALA A 377 -11.77 -11.51 24.71
C ALA A 377 -11.70 -11.97 23.26
N LEU A 378 -10.50 -12.27 22.76
CA LEU A 378 -10.27 -12.74 21.40
C LEU A 378 -11.03 -14.04 21.10
N ASP A 379 -11.03 -15.02 22.04
CA ASP A 379 -11.60 -16.34 21.79
C ASP A 379 -13.09 -16.43 22.08
N LYS A 380 -13.56 -15.74 23.13
CA LYS A 380 -14.91 -15.91 23.67
C LYS A 380 -15.69 -14.60 23.79
N GLY A 381 -15.15 -13.46 23.36
CA GLY A 381 -15.77 -12.14 23.52
C GLY A 381 -15.92 -11.69 24.97
N LYS A 382 -15.18 -12.31 25.92
CA LYS A 382 -15.25 -11.98 27.34
C LYS A 382 -14.43 -10.74 27.64
N ALA A 383 -15.03 -9.73 28.27
CA ALA A 383 -14.33 -8.50 28.61
C ALA A 383 -13.09 -8.75 29.48
N VAL A 384 -12.01 -8.03 29.18
CA VAL A 384 -10.71 -8.09 29.89
C VAL A 384 -10.21 -6.68 30.22
N LYS A 385 -9.48 -6.57 31.34
CA LYS A 385 -8.75 -5.36 31.74
C LYS A 385 -7.28 -5.71 31.91
N ILE A 386 -6.42 -4.91 31.29
CA ILE A 386 -4.98 -5.11 31.26
C ILE A 386 -4.31 -3.82 31.76
N GLU A 387 -3.34 -3.91 32.64
CA GLU A 387 -2.53 -2.79 33.09
C GLU A 387 -1.06 -3.15 32.95
N LEU A 388 -0.29 -2.33 32.20
CA LEU A 388 1.13 -2.54 31.93
C LEU A 388 1.88 -1.21 31.86
N PRO A 389 3.20 -1.20 32.12
CA PRO A 389 4.04 -0.07 31.79
C PRO A 389 4.30 -0.02 30.28
N VAL A 390 4.52 1.20 29.75
CA VAL A 390 4.95 1.41 28.38
C VAL A 390 6.18 2.32 28.35
N ARG A 391 7.08 2.05 27.39
CA ARG A 391 8.29 2.84 27.17
C ARG A 391 8.36 3.29 25.71
N ASN A 392 9.14 4.32 25.44
CA ASN A 392 9.32 4.87 24.08
C ASN A 392 9.87 3.85 23.06
N VAL A 393 10.52 2.78 23.49
CA VAL A 393 10.94 1.67 22.63
C VAL A 393 9.79 0.76 22.19
N ASN A 394 8.64 0.81 22.88
CA ASN A 394 7.44 0.06 22.51
C ASN A 394 6.68 0.85 21.43
N ARG A 395 7.02 0.55 20.18
CA ARG A 395 6.40 1.17 18.99
C ARG A 395 5.19 0.36 18.53
N THR A 396 4.24 1.03 17.88
CA THR A 396 3.08 0.41 17.18
C THR A 396 2.21 -0.45 18.12
N VAL A 397 2.17 -0.09 19.41
CA VAL A 397 1.39 -0.81 20.43
C VAL A 397 -0.09 -0.80 20.07
N GLY A 398 -0.72 -1.96 20.12
CA GLY A 398 -2.14 -2.17 19.81
C GLY A 398 -2.40 -2.65 18.38
N ALA A 399 -1.43 -2.55 17.45
CA ALA A 399 -1.63 -2.94 16.05
C ALA A 399 -1.70 -4.45 15.83
N MET A 400 -0.81 -5.25 16.45
CA MET A 400 -0.87 -6.71 16.36
C MET A 400 -2.10 -7.28 17.08
N LEU A 401 -2.48 -6.70 18.21
CA LEU A 401 -3.72 -7.06 18.90
C LEU A 401 -4.95 -6.77 18.02
N SER A 402 -4.98 -5.59 17.40
CA SER A 402 -6.05 -5.19 16.47
C SER A 402 -6.12 -6.08 15.24
N SER A 403 -4.98 -6.55 14.75
CA SER A 403 -4.90 -7.54 13.67
C SER A 403 -5.65 -8.83 14.05
N ARG A 404 -5.47 -9.34 15.28
CA ARG A 404 -6.21 -10.52 15.78
C ARG A 404 -7.72 -10.29 15.87
N VAL A 405 -8.12 -9.09 16.28
CA VAL A 405 -9.54 -8.71 16.28
C VAL A 405 -10.09 -8.68 14.85
N ALA A 406 -9.40 -8.03 13.93
CA ALA A 406 -9.82 -7.89 12.54
C ALA A 406 -9.84 -9.25 11.78
N GLU A 407 -8.87 -10.13 12.00
CA GLU A 407 -8.84 -11.49 11.43
C GLU A 407 -10.10 -12.29 11.82
N LYS A 408 -10.56 -12.16 13.06
CA LYS A 408 -11.66 -12.96 13.59
C LYS A 408 -13.03 -12.31 13.44
N TYR A 409 -13.11 -11.02 13.63
CA TYR A 409 -14.38 -10.28 13.71
C TYR A 409 -14.59 -9.28 12.57
N GLY A 410 -13.63 -9.17 11.64
CA GLY A 410 -13.69 -8.23 10.52
C GLY A 410 -13.70 -6.77 11.00
N TYR A 411 -14.22 -5.88 10.15
CA TYR A 411 -14.36 -4.46 10.48
C TYR A 411 -15.34 -4.18 11.62
N ALA A 412 -16.33 -5.04 11.81
CA ALA A 412 -17.31 -4.92 12.91
C ALA A 412 -16.65 -5.00 14.30
N GLY A 413 -15.51 -5.67 14.41
CA GLY A 413 -14.74 -5.76 15.65
C GLY A 413 -15.48 -6.42 16.80
N LEU A 414 -15.14 -6.01 18.01
CA LEU A 414 -15.76 -6.44 19.26
C LEU A 414 -16.69 -5.35 19.81
N PRO A 415 -17.63 -5.67 20.73
CA PRO A 415 -18.39 -4.67 21.47
C PRO A 415 -17.45 -3.69 22.19
N ASP A 416 -17.90 -2.45 22.36
CA ASP A 416 -17.11 -1.41 23.00
C ASP A 416 -16.61 -1.82 24.39
N ASN A 417 -15.38 -1.43 24.70
CA ASN A 417 -14.69 -1.73 25.97
C ASN A 417 -14.55 -3.25 26.28
N THR A 418 -14.60 -4.12 25.27
CA THR A 418 -14.31 -5.55 25.48
C THR A 418 -12.86 -5.78 25.90
N ILE A 419 -11.91 -5.06 25.30
CA ILE A 419 -10.50 -5.07 25.68
C ILE A 419 -10.14 -3.69 26.19
N GLN A 420 -9.94 -3.55 27.49
CA GLN A 420 -9.54 -2.30 28.13
C GLN A 420 -8.08 -2.42 28.57
N ILE A 421 -7.24 -1.53 28.04
CA ILE A 421 -5.81 -1.51 28.32
C ILE A 421 -5.46 -0.17 28.94
N LYS A 422 -4.89 -0.19 30.14
CA LYS A 422 -4.33 0.97 30.80
C LYS A 422 -2.83 0.88 30.78
N LEU A 423 -2.18 1.86 30.21
CA LEU A 423 -0.74 1.94 30.10
C LEU A 423 -0.21 3.15 30.87
N SER A 424 0.98 3.03 31.46
CA SER A 424 1.63 4.13 32.19
C SER A 424 3.05 4.34 31.69
N GLY A 425 3.39 5.56 31.29
CA GLY A 425 4.73 5.94 30.81
C GLY A 425 4.71 6.72 29.49
N THR A 426 5.81 6.69 28.76
CA THR A 426 5.95 7.35 27.45
C THR A 426 5.84 6.28 26.35
N ALA A 427 4.82 6.36 25.50
CA ALA A 427 4.63 5.45 24.39
C ALA A 427 5.53 5.81 23.19
N GLY A 428 5.96 4.80 22.43
CA GLY A 428 6.73 4.99 21.20
C GLY A 428 5.85 5.42 20.01
N GLN A 429 6.49 5.58 18.85
CA GLN A 429 5.83 5.98 17.61
C GLN A 429 4.71 5.02 17.21
N SER A 430 3.68 5.56 16.52
CA SER A 430 2.53 4.79 16.00
C SER A 430 1.73 4.05 17.09
N PHE A 431 1.71 4.58 18.31
CA PHE A 431 0.88 4.05 19.39
C PHE A 431 -0.60 4.06 18.99
N GLY A 432 -1.30 2.94 19.15
CA GLY A 432 -2.70 2.80 18.75
C GLY A 432 -2.93 2.82 17.23
N ALA A 433 -1.90 2.61 16.40
CA ALA A 433 -2.07 2.52 14.95
C ALA A 433 -3.03 1.39 14.58
N PHE A 434 -3.97 1.67 13.66
CA PHE A 434 -4.99 0.73 13.14
C PHE A 434 -5.87 0.12 14.23
N LEU A 435 -6.00 0.76 15.39
CA LEU A 435 -6.70 0.21 16.55
C LEU A 435 -8.14 -0.18 16.20
N ALA A 436 -8.48 -1.44 16.45
CA ALA A 436 -9.75 -2.04 16.08
C ALA A 436 -10.87 -1.70 17.06
N LYS A 437 -12.12 -1.72 16.58
CA LYS A 437 -13.32 -1.56 17.41
C LYS A 437 -13.37 -2.58 18.54
N GLY A 438 -13.76 -2.12 19.72
CA GLY A 438 -13.81 -2.90 20.96
C GLY A 438 -12.55 -2.87 21.80
N VAL A 439 -11.45 -2.27 21.26
CA VAL A 439 -10.20 -2.05 21.99
C VAL A 439 -10.15 -0.59 22.48
N THR A 440 -9.99 -0.40 23.77
CA THR A 440 -9.78 0.92 24.41
C THR A 440 -8.42 0.93 25.06
N ILE A 441 -7.59 1.94 24.74
CA ILE A 441 -6.29 2.19 25.38
C ILE A 441 -6.34 3.51 26.11
N ASP A 442 -6.08 3.50 27.43
CA ASP A 442 -5.92 4.67 28.31
C ASP A 442 -4.43 4.79 28.66
N LEU A 443 -3.75 5.76 28.09
CA LEU A 443 -2.36 6.08 28.36
C LEU A 443 -2.27 7.19 29.40
N VAL A 444 -1.74 6.84 30.56
CA VAL A 444 -1.35 7.79 31.62
C VAL A 444 0.11 8.17 31.41
N GLY A 445 0.33 9.28 30.73
CA GLY A 445 1.67 9.70 30.29
C GLY A 445 1.58 10.47 28.98
N GLU A 446 2.51 10.21 28.06
CA GLU A 446 2.61 10.93 26.79
C GLU A 446 2.88 9.97 25.63
N GLY A 447 2.44 10.34 24.42
CA GLY A 447 2.67 9.62 23.18
C GLY A 447 3.69 10.33 22.29
N ASN A 448 4.31 9.55 21.39
CA ASN A 448 5.23 10.04 20.37
C ASN A 448 4.45 10.41 19.09
N ASP A 449 5.12 10.49 17.94
CA ASP A 449 4.51 10.77 16.64
C ASP A 449 3.59 9.62 16.18
N TYR A 450 2.66 9.93 15.28
CA TYR A 450 1.80 8.99 14.56
C TYR A 450 0.79 8.24 15.45
N VAL A 451 0.46 8.74 16.64
CA VAL A 451 -0.55 8.13 17.51
C VAL A 451 -1.88 8.00 16.75
N GLY A 452 -2.49 6.82 16.82
CA GLY A 452 -3.78 6.54 16.19
C GLY A 452 -3.79 6.57 14.67
N LYS A 453 -2.63 6.50 14.01
CA LYS A 453 -2.54 6.38 12.54
C LYS A 453 -3.47 5.29 12.03
N GLY A 454 -4.35 5.61 11.07
CA GLY A 454 -5.28 4.64 10.49
C GLY A 454 -6.26 4.04 11.49
N LEU A 455 -6.61 4.75 12.57
CA LEU A 455 -7.57 4.30 13.59
C LEU A 455 -8.81 3.68 12.93
N SER A 456 -9.17 2.46 13.34
CA SER A 456 -10.18 1.62 12.68
C SER A 456 -11.32 1.21 13.66
N GLY A 457 -11.78 2.15 14.47
CA GLY A 457 -12.94 1.98 15.36
C GLY A 457 -12.61 1.84 16.86
N GLY A 458 -11.34 1.79 17.24
CA GLY A 458 -10.92 1.74 18.64
C GLY A 458 -11.02 3.08 19.36
N ARG A 459 -10.72 3.07 20.65
CA ARG A 459 -10.70 4.28 21.48
C ARG A 459 -9.32 4.50 22.08
N ILE A 460 -8.79 5.73 21.96
CA ILE A 460 -7.51 6.16 22.55
C ILE A 460 -7.75 7.33 23.48
N ILE A 461 -7.25 7.22 24.71
CA ILE A 461 -7.24 8.27 25.71
C ILE A 461 -5.79 8.51 26.10
N VAL A 462 -5.32 9.76 26.01
CA VAL A 462 -3.98 10.14 26.48
C VAL A 462 -4.13 11.31 27.45
N ARG A 463 -3.62 11.14 28.66
CA ARG A 463 -3.71 12.14 29.71
C ARG A 463 -2.45 12.16 30.56
N PRO A 464 -2.06 13.32 31.10
CA PRO A 464 -0.87 13.40 31.92
C PRO A 464 -0.98 12.55 33.19
N ALA A 465 0.16 12.20 33.75
CA ALA A 465 0.22 11.50 35.02
C ALA A 465 -0.36 12.39 36.15
N PRO A 466 -0.95 11.83 37.23
CA PRO A 466 -1.53 12.58 38.32
C PRO A 466 -0.52 13.54 39.03
N GLU A 467 0.75 13.23 38.91
CA GLU A 467 1.85 14.04 39.47
C GLU A 467 2.15 15.30 38.63
N PHE A 468 1.70 15.33 37.37
CA PHE A 468 1.84 16.53 36.53
C PHE A 468 1.08 17.72 37.12
N LYS A 469 1.80 18.81 37.36
CA LYS A 469 1.25 20.04 37.98
C LYS A 469 1.20 21.21 37.00
N GLY A 470 1.59 20.99 35.75
CA GLY A 470 1.58 21.99 34.69
C GLY A 470 0.17 22.25 34.14
N ASP A 471 0.09 23.20 33.22
CA ASP A 471 -1.12 23.50 32.46
C ASP A 471 -1.18 22.62 31.22
N THR A 472 -2.21 21.77 31.13
CA THR A 472 -2.40 20.85 30.00
C THR A 472 -2.63 21.59 28.68
N THR A 473 -3.19 22.79 28.71
CA THR A 473 -3.46 23.61 27.52
C THR A 473 -2.20 24.13 26.82
N SER A 474 -1.06 24.09 27.51
CA SER A 474 0.25 24.47 26.99
C SER A 474 1.24 23.30 26.91
N ASN A 475 0.84 22.11 27.34
CA ASN A 475 1.68 20.92 27.37
C ASN A 475 1.44 20.03 26.13
N ILE A 476 2.50 19.77 25.36
CA ILE A 476 2.43 18.81 24.24
C ILE A 476 2.38 17.39 24.81
N ILE A 477 1.29 16.67 24.56
CA ILE A 477 1.07 15.33 25.09
C ILE A 477 1.21 14.21 24.04
N VAL A 478 1.05 14.55 22.77
CA VAL A 478 1.27 13.67 21.63
C VAL A 478 2.05 14.41 20.54
N GLY A 479 2.86 13.71 19.79
CA GLY A 479 3.73 14.28 18.76
C GLY A 479 3.00 14.70 17.48
N ASN A 480 3.69 14.56 16.34
CA ASN A 480 3.21 15.00 15.03
C ASN A 480 2.39 13.94 14.32
N THR A 481 1.60 14.36 13.34
CA THR A 481 0.86 13.51 12.39
C THR A 481 -0.02 12.46 13.10
N VAL A 482 -0.60 12.88 14.21
CA VAL A 482 -1.54 12.07 15.00
C VAL A 482 -2.83 11.86 14.20
N LEU A 483 -3.40 10.64 14.22
CA LEU A 483 -4.63 10.24 13.53
C LEU A 483 -4.60 10.37 12.00
N TYR A 484 -3.42 10.34 11.39
CA TYR A 484 -3.33 10.37 9.93
C TYR A 484 -4.11 9.23 9.29
N GLY A 485 -5.09 9.59 8.46
CA GLY A 485 -5.94 8.63 7.76
C GLY A 485 -6.85 7.82 8.68
N ALA A 486 -7.21 8.34 9.85
CA ALA A 486 -8.19 7.72 10.75
C ALA A 486 -9.55 7.57 10.06
N ILE A 487 -10.20 6.42 10.25
CA ILE A 487 -11.41 6.04 9.53
C ILE A 487 -12.63 6.02 10.45
N GLU A 488 -12.48 5.53 11.67
CA GLU A 488 -13.52 5.44 12.69
C GLU A 488 -12.87 5.31 14.07
N GLY A 489 -13.58 5.71 15.12
CA GLY A 489 -13.13 5.56 16.50
C GLY A 489 -13.22 6.87 17.28
N GLU A 490 -12.73 6.85 18.51
CA GLU A 490 -12.80 7.99 19.42
C GLU A 490 -11.44 8.27 20.06
N CYS A 491 -11.04 9.53 20.11
CA CYS A 491 -9.80 9.93 20.75
C CYS A 491 -9.97 11.15 21.66
N PHE A 492 -9.32 11.10 22.83
CA PHE A 492 -9.35 12.15 23.82
C PHE A 492 -7.92 12.44 24.28
N PHE A 493 -7.44 13.64 23.97
CA PHE A 493 -6.08 14.08 24.30
C PHE A 493 -6.14 15.26 25.27
N SER A 494 -5.74 15.03 26.53
CA SER A 494 -5.66 16.09 27.54
C SER A 494 -4.30 16.77 27.46
N GLY A 495 -4.16 17.62 26.46
CA GLY A 495 -2.96 18.36 26.11
C GLY A 495 -2.94 18.75 24.64
N VAL A 496 -1.83 19.34 24.20
CA VAL A 496 -1.61 19.83 22.83
C VAL A 496 -1.03 18.71 21.96
N ALA A 497 -1.49 18.59 20.74
CA ALA A 497 -0.88 17.78 19.70
C ALA A 497 0.07 18.62 18.82
N GLY A 498 1.07 17.96 18.25
CA GLY A 498 2.01 18.58 17.32
C GLY A 498 1.40 18.94 15.96
N GLU A 499 2.25 19.00 14.95
CA GLU A 499 1.91 19.35 13.57
C GLU A 499 1.06 18.27 12.88
N ARG A 500 0.22 18.66 11.91
CA ARG A 500 -0.52 17.75 11.02
C ARG A 500 -1.47 16.79 11.76
N PHE A 501 -2.11 17.28 12.79
CA PHE A 501 -3.12 16.53 13.55
C PHE A 501 -4.35 16.22 12.69
N ALA A 502 -4.87 14.99 12.76
CA ALA A 502 -6.08 14.51 12.08
C ALA A 502 -6.13 14.74 10.56
N VAL A 503 -4.96 14.84 9.91
CA VAL A 503 -4.90 14.92 8.44
C VAL A 503 -5.54 13.68 7.84
N ARG A 504 -6.43 13.87 6.85
CA ARG A 504 -7.16 12.78 6.21
C ARG A 504 -8.08 11.99 7.14
N ASN A 505 -8.50 12.54 8.28
CA ASN A 505 -9.57 11.91 9.05
C ASN A 505 -10.83 11.80 8.20
N SER A 506 -11.46 10.65 8.18
CA SER A 506 -12.67 10.37 7.41
C SER A 506 -13.87 9.93 8.26
N GLY A 507 -13.69 9.72 9.58
CA GLY A 507 -14.83 9.30 10.41
C GLY A 507 -14.58 9.27 11.93
N ALA A 508 -13.34 9.44 12.38
CA ALA A 508 -13.05 9.45 13.83
C ALA A 508 -13.56 10.71 14.52
N THR A 509 -14.01 10.56 15.76
CA THR A 509 -14.40 11.67 16.67
C THR A 509 -13.27 11.93 17.64
N VAL A 510 -12.82 13.18 17.71
CA VAL A 510 -11.60 13.56 18.44
C VAL A 510 -11.79 14.82 19.24
N VAL A 511 -11.28 14.83 20.47
CA VAL A 511 -11.17 16.03 21.31
C VAL A 511 -9.72 16.22 21.72
N VAL A 512 -9.20 17.44 21.54
CA VAL A 512 -7.82 17.81 21.87
C VAL A 512 -7.77 19.23 22.40
N GLU A 513 -6.83 19.55 23.31
CA GLU A 513 -6.75 20.88 23.91
C GLU A 513 -6.07 21.93 23.02
N GLY A 514 -5.27 21.53 22.05
CA GLY A 514 -4.65 22.40 21.04
C GLY A 514 -3.94 21.62 19.97
N VAL A 515 -3.66 22.25 18.82
CA VAL A 515 -2.96 21.63 17.70
C VAL A 515 -1.97 22.59 17.04
N GLY A 516 -0.89 22.04 16.50
CA GLY A 516 0.09 22.76 15.69
C GLY A 516 -0.40 23.10 14.27
N ASP A 517 0.51 23.44 13.38
CA ASP A 517 0.23 23.82 11.99
C ASP A 517 -0.34 22.63 11.19
N HIS A 518 -1.14 22.92 10.16
CA HIS A 518 -1.69 21.95 9.22
C HIS A 518 -2.67 20.92 9.84
N GLY A 519 -3.29 21.22 10.97
CA GLY A 519 -4.32 20.35 11.55
C GLY A 519 -5.52 20.19 10.63
N CYS A 520 -6.10 18.98 10.57
CA CYS A 520 -7.29 18.62 9.79
C CYS A 520 -7.19 18.83 8.26
N GLU A 521 -5.98 18.96 7.70
CA GLU A 521 -5.83 19.08 6.24
C GLU A 521 -6.46 17.88 5.51
N TYR A 522 -7.17 18.14 4.40
CA TYR A 522 -7.84 17.14 3.57
C TYR A 522 -8.80 16.21 4.32
N MET A 523 -9.30 16.60 5.46
CA MET A 523 -10.30 15.84 6.20
C MET A 523 -11.58 15.68 5.37
N THR A 524 -12.14 14.47 5.32
CA THR A 524 -13.30 14.12 4.48
C THR A 524 -14.52 13.67 5.30
N GLY A 525 -14.40 13.57 6.62
CA GLY A 525 -15.49 13.17 7.53
C GLY A 525 -15.00 13.10 8.97
N GLY A 526 -15.87 12.68 9.88
CA GLY A 526 -15.61 12.66 11.31
C GLY A 526 -15.80 14.02 12.00
N THR A 527 -15.42 14.12 13.27
CA THR A 527 -15.56 15.32 14.08
C THR A 527 -14.28 15.58 14.87
N VAL A 528 -13.72 16.77 14.73
CA VAL A 528 -12.56 17.20 15.51
C VAL A 528 -12.94 18.44 16.33
N VAL A 529 -12.79 18.35 17.62
CA VAL A 529 -13.02 19.46 18.56
C VAL A 529 -11.67 19.89 19.15
N VAL A 530 -11.23 21.08 18.81
CA VAL A 530 -10.04 21.73 19.38
C VAL A 530 -10.50 22.76 20.42
N LEU A 531 -10.15 22.54 21.68
CA LEU A 531 -10.62 23.38 22.79
C LEU A 531 -9.82 24.68 22.93
N GLY A 532 -8.61 24.72 22.36
CA GLY A 532 -7.70 25.86 22.46
C GLY A 532 -7.16 26.32 21.11
N MET A 533 -5.86 26.56 21.02
CA MET A 533 -5.24 27.15 19.83
C MET A 533 -5.14 26.20 18.68
N THR A 534 -5.29 26.72 17.47
CA THR A 534 -4.97 26.04 16.20
C THR A 534 -3.81 26.76 15.51
N GLY A 535 -2.96 26.00 14.84
CA GLY A 535 -1.86 26.54 14.03
C GLY A 535 -2.31 27.05 12.66
N ARG A 536 -1.33 27.38 11.80
CA ARG A 536 -1.56 27.83 10.41
C ARG A 536 -2.15 26.72 9.56
N ASN A 537 -2.86 27.09 8.51
CA ASN A 537 -3.44 26.16 7.52
C ASN A 537 -4.38 25.11 8.15
N PHE A 538 -4.97 25.40 9.29
CA PHE A 538 -5.96 24.52 9.90
C PHE A 538 -7.13 24.29 8.95
N ALA A 539 -7.53 23.02 8.77
CA ALA A 539 -8.61 22.58 7.90
C ALA A 539 -8.44 22.91 6.39
N ALA A 540 -7.21 23.14 5.93
CA ALA A 540 -6.96 23.41 4.52
C ALA A 540 -7.34 22.20 3.65
N GLY A 541 -8.08 22.45 2.57
CA GLY A 541 -8.50 21.41 1.61
C GLY A 541 -9.59 20.47 2.11
N MET A 542 -10.36 20.83 3.14
CA MET A 542 -11.56 20.11 3.59
C MET A 542 -12.70 20.27 2.59
#